data_e30b918b4476195550d172ce85aee838
#
_entry.id   e30b918b4476195550d172ce85aee838
#
_cell.length_a   1.000
_cell.length_b   1.000
_cell.length_c   1.000
_cell.angle_alpha   90.00
_cell.angle_beta   90.00
_cell.angle_gamma   90.00
#
_symmetry.space_group_name_H-M   'P 1'
#
loop_
_entity.id
_entity.type
_entity.pdbx_description
1 polymer ?
#
loop_
_entity_poly.entity_id
_entity_poly.type
_entity_poly.pdbx_seq_one_letter_code
_entity_poly.pdbx_strand_id
1 'polypeptide(L)'
;MPYTGRENYPYYQEELASPSALWSDLYALTMAQALWEDGRHNAQATFHGFIRTAPYDGQYLLTAGQNIVLEWMDKNWKFDEADIYTLAKKTITGPDGKEHKLFKPEFLEMLKNSQLDLTIDAMPEGELAFPAEPIFRVNGPLWQGLMVEAAILNTVNSQSNFATYASHLKTAAGGAPVLEFGLRRAQAVGGLSSTRGAFVGGADISSNVWAERCYDIPTKGTMAHAFIMCYEDELTAFKAWAKGMPYNGIFLVDTYDTLHGVENAINVCKENGLHLSGIRLDSGDLSYLSKEARKLLDAAGFGEAKITASNDLDRATINALKQDGAKIDYWTVGTALVTAKEQPGLGGVYKIGAVFDEKITAKEVDAMRDAVREGKKSPDEIRQHARELMKLSGDAIKMSYPGELDVVRYLKSGENGQLYFDGGTILSNWQEDPIKYKD
;
A
#
# COMPACT_ATOMS: atom_id res chain seq x y z
N MET A 1 7.07 -6.06 -32.24
CA MET A 1 7.72 -5.04 -33.06
C MET A 1 9.18 -4.99 -32.64
N PRO A 2 10.13 -4.94 -33.55
CA PRO A 2 11.51 -4.68 -33.15
C PRO A 2 11.58 -3.25 -32.63
N TYR A 3 12.13 -3.07 -31.46
CA TYR A 3 12.39 -1.75 -30.85
C TYR A 3 13.56 -1.08 -31.55
N THR A 4 13.34 -0.68 -32.81
CA THR A 4 14.36 0.01 -33.59
C THR A 4 14.63 1.38 -32.98
N GLY A 5 15.87 1.65 -32.63
CA GLY A 5 16.34 2.92 -32.09
C GLY A 5 16.56 2.96 -30.56
N ARG A 6 16.35 1.84 -29.85
CA ARG A 6 16.62 1.73 -28.41
C ARG A 6 17.33 0.43 -28.04
N GLU A 7 18.18 -0.06 -28.90
CA GLU A 7 18.89 -1.34 -28.75
C GLU A 7 19.72 -1.44 -27.47
N ASN A 8 20.07 -0.28 -26.90
CA ASN A 8 20.84 -0.20 -25.66
C ASN A 8 20.02 0.38 -24.47
N TYR A 9 18.71 0.51 -24.61
CA TYR A 9 17.89 1.06 -23.52
C TYR A 9 17.36 -0.07 -22.64
N PRO A 10 17.78 -0.16 -21.38
CA PRO A 10 17.40 -1.27 -20.50
C PRO A 10 16.00 -1.05 -19.88
N TYR A 11 14.93 -1.12 -20.68
CA TYR A 11 13.55 -0.92 -20.19
C TYR A 11 13.23 -1.68 -18.92
N TYR A 12 13.69 -2.93 -18.85
CA TYR A 12 13.47 -3.78 -17.68
C TYR A 12 14.18 -3.23 -16.43
N GLN A 13 15.38 -2.70 -16.59
CA GLN A 13 16.12 -2.10 -15.49
C GLN A 13 15.49 -0.79 -15.04
N GLU A 14 15.06 0.05 -15.96
CA GLU A 14 14.37 1.31 -15.67
C GLU A 14 13.02 1.08 -14.97
N GLU A 15 12.22 0.10 -15.43
CA GLU A 15 10.92 -0.22 -14.85
C GLU A 15 11.05 -0.75 -13.41
N LEU A 16 12.14 -1.49 -13.10
CA LEU A 16 12.40 -2.07 -11.79
C LEU A 16 13.34 -1.24 -10.92
N ALA A 17 13.96 -0.22 -11.45
CA ALA A 17 14.82 0.68 -10.69
C ALA A 17 14.00 1.56 -9.75
N SER A 18 14.61 1.94 -8.64
CA SER A 18 14.05 3.00 -7.80
C SER A 18 14.12 4.32 -8.55
N PRO A 19 13.00 5.04 -8.74
CA PRO A 19 13.00 6.29 -9.48
C PRO A 19 13.80 7.39 -8.76
N SER A 20 14.34 8.33 -9.52
CA SER A 20 15.00 9.53 -9.03
C SER A 20 14.01 10.55 -8.49
N ALA A 21 14.45 11.78 -8.18
CA ALA A 21 13.57 12.89 -7.83
C ALA A 21 12.56 13.28 -8.94
N LEU A 22 12.71 12.73 -10.16
CA LEU A 22 11.71 12.84 -11.23
C LEU A 22 10.44 12.00 -10.99
N TRP A 23 10.37 11.24 -9.92
CA TRP A 23 9.11 10.58 -9.53
C TRP A 23 8.08 11.62 -9.06
N SER A 24 7.68 12.43 -10.00
CA SER A 24 6.80 13.59 -9.79
C SER A 24 6.03 13.91 -11.07
N ASP A 25 4.96 14.67 -10.94
CA ASP A 25 4.23 15.19 -12.07
C ASP A 25 4.89 16.48 -12.63
N LEU A 26 4.76 16.72 -13.92
CA LEU A 26 5.38 17.87 -14.59
C LEU A 26 4.95 19.21 -13.98
N TYR A 27 3.71 19.31 -13.48
CA TYR A 27 3.22 20.56 -12.89
C TYR A 27 4.00 20.96 -11.63
N ALA A 28 4.52 19.99 -10.88
CA ALA A 28 5.34 20.25 -9.70
C ALA A 28 6.64 20.96 -10.08
N LEU A 29 7.31 20.49 -11.14
CA LEU A 29 8.52 21.11 -11.67
C LEU A 29 8.25 22.51 -12.24
N THR A 30 7.14 22.72 -12.96
CA THR A 30 6.79 24.03 -13.48
C THR A 30 6.44 25.02 -12.37
N MET A 31 5.74 24.57 -11.32
CA MET A 31 5.51 25.39 -10.13
C MET A 31 6.83 25.70 -9.39
N ALA A 32 7.72 24.70 -9.25
CA ALA A 32 9.01 24.90 -8.62
C ALA A 32 9.86 25.96 -9.34
N GLN A 33 9.90 25.94 -10.69
CA GLN A 33 10.56 26.99 -11.45
C GLN A 33 9.92 28.36 -11.27
N ALA A 34 8.61 28.46 -11.30
CA ALA A 34 7.91 29.73 -11.09
C ALA A 34 8.19 30.31 -9.69
N LEU A 35 8.19 29.48 -8.66
CA LEU A 35 8.56 29.87 -7.30
C LEU A 35 10.03 30.28 -7.18
N TRP A 36 10.91 29.59 -7.93
CA TRP A 36 12.34 29.91 -7.98
C TRP A 36 12.58 31.27 -8.61
N GLU A 37 11.91 31.58 -9.71
CA GLU A 37 11.95 32.90 -10.35
C GLU A 37 11.47 34.03 -9.45
N ASP A 38 10.42 33.77 -8.66
CA ASP A 38 9.83 34.73 -7.71
C ASP A 38 10.63 34.83 -6.39
N GLY A 39 11.68 34.01 -6.22
CA GLY A 39 12.50 33.98 -5.00
C GLY A 39 11.87 33.28 -3.81
N ARG A 40 10.70 32.65 -3.98
CA ARG A 40 9.90 32.06 -2.89
C ARG A 40 10.08 30.56 -2.69
N HIS A 41 10.86 29.90 -3.52
CA HIS A 41 10.99 28.46 -3.52
C HIS A 41 11.45 27.88 -2.18
N ASN A 42 12.29 28.59 -1.44
CA ASN A 42 12.82 28.17 -0.12
C ASN A 42 11.97 28.62 1.06
N ALA A 43 10.84 29.32 0.85
CA ALA A 43 9.91 29.60 1.93
C ALA A 43 9.49 28.28 2.60
N GLN A 44 9.50 28.26 3.94
CA GLN A 44 9.11 27.06 4.67
C GLN A 44 7.61 26.83 4.55
N ALA A 45 7.20 25.58 4.38
CA ALA A 45 5.79 25.23 4.21
C ALA A 45 5.46 23.93 4.93
N THR A 46 4.19 23.76 5.25
CA THR A 46 3.63 22.53 5.82
C THR A 46 2.58 21.95 4.89
N PHE A 47 2.68 20.67 4.62
CA PHE A 47 1.71 19.93 3.82
C PHE A 47 1.17 18.74 4.62
N HIS A 48 -0.06 18.32 4.30
CA HIS A 48 -0.69 17.14 4.89
C HIS A 48 -1.25 16.20 3.84
N GLY A 49 -1.05 14.90 4.05
CA GLY A 49 -1.72 13.85 3.30
C GLY A 49 -2.82 13.21 4.13
N PHE A 50 -4.01 13.06 3.54
CA PHE A 50 -5.18 12.46 4.18
C PHE A 50 -6.13 11.87 3.15
N ILE A 51 -7.07 11.02 3.61
CA ILE A 51 -8.19 10.55 2.77
C ILE A 51 -9.44 11.39 3.04
N ARG A 52 -10.27 11.58 2.01
CA ARG A 52 -11.56 12.28 2.15
C ARG A 52 -12.69 11.36 2.59
N THR A 53 -12.64 10.12 2.13
CA THR A 53 -13.61 9.07 2.42
C THR A 53 -12.87 7.78 2.67
N ALA A 54 -13.35 6.98 3.62
CA ALA A 54 -12.83 5.64 3.82
C ALA A 54 -13.16 4.73 2.62
N PRO A 55 -12.25 3.83 2.21
CA PRO A 55 -12.49 2.93 1.09
C PRO A 55 -13.48 1.81 1.44
N TYR A 56 -14.01 1.15 0.39
CA TYR A 56 -14.82 -0.08 0.49
C TYR A 56 -16.11 0.07 1.29
N ASP A 57 -16.76 1.24 1.24
CA ASP A 57 -17.89 1.59 2.10
C ASP A 57 -17.63 1.35 3.60
N GLY A 58 -16.35 1.34 3.96
CA GLY A 58 -15.84 1.17 5.31
C GLY A 58 -15.80 2.48 6.10
N GLN A 59 -15.24 2.41 7.30
CA GLN A 59 -15.12 3.56 8.20
C GLN A 59 -13.66 3.99 8.43
N TYR A 60 -12.69 3.21 7.97
CA TYR A 60 -11.27 3.43 8.24
C TYR A 60 -10.41 3.15 7.00
N LEU A 61 -9.20 3.63 7.06
CA LEU A 61 -8.06 3.25 6.25
C LEU A 61 -7.02 2.58 7.17
N LEU A 62 -6.43 1.49 6.73
CA LEU A 62 -5.24 0.94 7.37
C LEU A 62 -4.00 1.49 6.64
N THR A 63 -3.16 2.23 7.36
CA THR A 63 -2.04 2.94 6.76
C THR A 63 -0.89 2.01 6.37
N ALA A 64 -0.32 2.19 5.18
CA ALA A 64 0.86 1.46 4.71
C ALA A 64 1.60 2.25 3.62
N GLY A 65 2.89 1.96 3.43
CA GLY A 65 3.71 2.56 2.39
C GLY A 65 4.58 3.72 2.87
N GLN A 66 4.40 4.20 4.09
CA GLN A 66 5.17 5.31 4.64
C GLN A 66 6.67 4.99 4.67
N ASN A 67 7.03 3.82 5.17
CA ASN A 67 8.44 3.40 5.26
C ASN A 67 9.11 3.29 3.89
N ILE A 68 8.37 2.86 2.86
CA ILE A 68 8.90 2.77 1.50
C ILE A 68 9.21 4.14 0.92
N VAL A 69 8.30 5.10 1.10
CA VAL A 69 8.53 6.46 0.58
C VAL A 69 9.64 7.18 1.33
N LEU A 70 9.74 6.98 2.65
CA LEU A 70 10.84 7.54 3.44
C LEU A 70 12.20 6.96 3.03
N GLU A 71 12.28 5.65 2.81
CA GLU A 71 13.50 5.00 2.32
C GLU A 71 13.87 5.49 0.91
N TRP A 72 12.88 5.70 0.02
CA TRP A 72 13.12 6.28 -1.28
C TRP A 72 13.68 7.71 -1.17
N MET A 73 13.11 8.54 -0.32
CA MET A 73 13.59 9.91 -0.11
C MET A 73 15.04 9.94 0.40
N ASP A 74 15.37 9.08 1.36
CA ASP A 74 16.72 8.99 1.92
C ASP A 74 17.76 8.52 0.88
N LYS A 75 17.40 7.56 0.05
CA LYS A 75 18.36 6.90 -0.85
C LYS A 75 18.39 7.43 -2.27
N ASN A 76 17.26 7.92 -2.78
CA ASN A 76 17.06 8.15 -4.20
C ASN A 76 16.73 9.60 -4.57
N TRP A 77 16.48 10.47 -3.58
CA TRP A 77 16.22 11.87 -3.87
C TRP A 77 17.47 12.56 -4.41
N LYS A 78 17.54 12.68 -5.72
CA LYS A 78 18.57 13.43 -6.46
C LYS A 78 18.11 13.62 -7.90
N PHE A 79 18.62 14.67 -8.54
CA PHE A 79 18.51 14.86 -9.98
C PHE A 79 19.86 14.52 -10.61
N ASP A 80 19.97 13.41 -11.28
CA ASP A 80 21.19 13.02 -11.98
C ASP A 80 21.34 13.70 -13.35
N GLU A 81 22.42 13.41 -14.06
CA GLU A 81 22.68 14.03 -15.37
C GLU A 81 21.65 13.62 -16.42
N ALA A 82 21.09 12.41 -16.35
CA ALA A 82 20.07 11.94 -17.29
C ALA A 82 18.73 12.65 -17.03
N ASP A 83 18.40 12.90 -15.77
CA ASP A 83 17.23 13.68 -15.38
C ASP A 83 17.31 15.11 -15.91
N ILE A 84 18.44 15.78 -15.63
CA ILE A 84 18.69 17.16 -16.10
C ILE A 84 18.67 17.23 -17.63
N TYR A 85 19.28 16.26 -18.31
CA TYR A 85 19.23 16.19 -19.78
C TYR A 85 17.79 16.02 -20.29
N THR A 86 17.00 15.21 -19.63
CA THR A 86 15.59 14.98 -19.97
C THR A 86 14.76 16.25 -19.83
N LEU A 87 14.95 17.00 -18.74
CA LEU A 87 14.28 18.28 -18.51
C LEU A 87 14.74 19.37 -19.49
N ALA A 88 16.05 19.43 -19.78
CA ALA A 88 16.62 20.42 -20.67
C ALA A 88 16.13 20.30 -22.12
N LYS A 89 15.63 19.12 -22.53
CA LYS A 89 15.03 18.91 -23.85
C LYS A 89 13.60 19.41 -23.96
N LYS A 90 12.89 19.58 -22.84
CA LYS A 90 11.47 19.96 -22.88
C LYS A 90 11.30 21.34 -23.47
N THR A 91 10.34 21.45 -24.39
CA THR A 91 9.94 22.69 -25.03
C THR A 91 8.45 22.95 -24.87
N ILE A 92 8.07 24.19 -25.09
CA ILE A 92 6.68 24.63 -25.15
C ILE A 92 6.53 25.60 -26.34
N THR A 93 5.46 25.44 -27.11
CA THR A 93 5.16 26.36 -28.20
C THR A 93 4.61 27.68 -27.65
N GLY A 94 5.32 28.76 -27.88
CA GLY A 94 4.92 30.11 -27.45
C GLY A 94 3.81 30.73 -28.31
N PRO A 95 3.27 31.87 -27.89
CA PRO A 95 2.29 32.62 -28.68
C PRO A 95 2.81 33.08 -30.05
N ASP A 96 4.12 33.13 -30.21
CA ASP A 96 4.82 33.46 -31.46
C ASP A 96 4.92 32.27 -32.44
N GLY A 97 4.37 31.12 -32.05
CA GLY A 97 4.40 29.88 -32.81
C GLY A 97 5.76 29.17 -32.80
N LYS A 98 6.72 29.63 -31.97
CA LYS A 98 8.05 29.03 -31.87
C LYS A 98 8.18 28.14 -30.63
N GLU A 99 9.08 27.19 -30.74
CA GLU A 99 9.48 26.34 -29.63
C GLU A 99 10.45 27.09 -28.70
N HIS A 100 10.09 27.18 -27.44
CA HIS A 100 10.91 27.74 -26.36
C HIS A 100 11.26 26.66 -25.36
N LYS A 101 12.42 26.76 -24.71
CA LYS A 101 12.77 25.87 -23.60
C LYS A 101 11.79 26.06 -22.44
N LEU A 102 11.26 24.93 -21.91
CA LEU A 102 10.33 24.98 -20.78
C LEU A 102 11.05 25.35 -19.49
N PHE A 103 12.27 24.85 -19.30
CA PHE A 103 13.06 25.06 -18.10
C PHE A 103 14.30 25.90 -18.41
N LYS A 104 14.61 26.83 -17.48
CA LYS A 104 15.81 27.66 -17.55
C LYS A 104 17.04 26.87 -17.13
N PRO A 105 18.20 27.08 -17.78
CA PRO A 105 19.45 26.41 -17.40
C PRO A 105 19.84 26.59 -15.93
N GLU A 106 19.65 27.80 -15.40
CA GLU A 106 19.99 28.15 -14.01
C GLU A 106 19.08 27.41 -13.00
N PHE A 107 17.81 27.20 -13.34
CA PHE A 107 16.89 26.39 -12.55
C PHE A 107 17.30 24.90 -12.58
N LEU A 108 17.69 24.38 -13.74
CA LEU A 108 18.19 23.01 -13.86
C LEU A 108 19.47 22.78 -13.06
N GLU A 109 20.35 23.78 -13.03
CA GLU A 109 21.57 23.73 -12.20
C GLU A 109 21.22 23.75 -10.69
N MET A 110 20.21 24.51 -10.28
CA MET A 110 19.69 24.50 -8.91
C MET A 110 19.16 23.11 -8.55
N LEU A 111 18.36 22.46 -9.42
CA LEU A 111 17.87 21.10 -9.20
C LEU A 111 19.03 20.10 -9.05
N LYS A 112 20.01 20.16 -9.94
CA LYS A 112 21.17 19.25 -9.94
C LYS A 112 21.95 19.30 -8.61
N ASN A 113 22.07 20.48 -8.02
CA ASN A 113 22.83 20.71 -6.79
C ASN A 113 21.97 20.65 -5.52
N SER A 114 20.67 20.39 -5.65
CA SER A 114 19.76 20.35 -4.51
C SER A 114 19.97 19.11 -3.64
N GLN A 115 19.73 19.28 -2.35
CA GLN A 115 19.64 18.20 -1.37
C GLN A 115 18.25 18.24 -0.75
N LEU A 116 17.77 17.08 -0.32
CA LEU A 116 16.48 17.00 0.37
C LEU A 116 16.58 17.67 1.75
N ASP A 117 15.67 18.60 2.00
CA ASP A 117 15.58 19.33 3.26
C ASP A 117 14.12 19.31 3.76
N LEU A 118 13.57 18.09 3.90
CA LEU A 118 12.21 17.87 4.38
C LEU A 118 12.21 17.09 5.69
N THR A 119 11.35 17.50 6.61
CA THR A 119 10.99 16.72 7.79
C THR A 119 9.61 16.11 7.58
N ILE A 120 9.45 14.82 7.86
CA ILE A 120 8.19 14.10 7.67
C ILE A 120 7.80 13.43 8.98
N ASP A 121 6.62 13.79 9.46
CA ASP A 121 5.92 13.06 10.52
C ASP A 121 4.84 12.20 9.86
N ALA A 122 4.78 10.92 10.21
CA ALA A 122 3.81 9.99 9.63
C ALA A 122 3.20 9.08 10.69
N MET A 123 1.94 8.69 10.49
CA MET A 123 1.36 7.60 11.27
C MET A 123 2.18 6.33 11.04
N PRO A 124 2.42 5.50 12.06
CA PRO A 124 3.01 4.19 11.86
C PRO A 124 2.20 3.34 10.88
N GLU A 125 2.86 2.48 10.11
CA GLU A 125 2.16 1.53 9.26
C GLU A 125 1.36 0.53 10.10
N GLY A 126 0.18 0.17 9.63
CA GLY A 126 -0.75 -0.70 10.36
C GLY A 126 -1.70 0.05 11.31
N GLU A 127 -1.55 1.36 11.46
CA GLU A 127 -2.48 2.17 12.24
C GLU A 127 -3.75 2.51 11.45
N LEU A 128 -4.85 2.70 12.17
CA LEU A 128 -6.11 3.12 11.59
C LEU A 128 -6.12 4.64 11.40
N ALA A 129 -6.46 5.08 10.19
CA ALA A 129 -6.73 6.47 9.88
C ALA A 129 -8.20 6.64 9.46
N PHE A 130 -8.79 7.75 9.85
CA PHE A 130 -10.16 8.10 9.51
C PHE A 130 -10.19 9.27 8.50
N PRO A 131 -11.32 9.51 7.82
CA PRO A 131 -11.43 10.62 6.90
C PRO A 131 -11.00 11.95 7.50
N ALA A 132 -10.23 12.72 6.73
CA ALA A 132 -9.63 14.01 7.06
C ALA A 132 -8.46 13.99 8.07
N GLU A 133 -8.18 12.88 8.73
CA GLU A 133 -7.00 12.79 9.60
C GLU A 133 -5.70 12.82 8.80
N PRO A 134 -4.69 13.62 9.19
CA PRO A 134 -3.40 13.62 8.54
C PRO A 134 -2.68 12.29 8.78
N ILE A 135 -2.46 11.54 7.69
CA ILE A 135 -1.66 10.31 7.69
C ILE A 135 -0.17 10.66 7.76
N PHE A 136 0.18 11.77 7.16
CA PHE A 136 1.53 12.34 7.22
C PHE A 136 1.49 13.86 7.09
N ARG A 137 2.51 14.47 7.64
CA ARG A 137 2.82 15.90 7.56
C ARG A 137 4.23 16.07 7.00
N VAL A 138 4.38 16.93 6.02
CA VAL A 138 5.66 17.24 5.38
C VAL A 138 5.98 18.70 5.62
N ASN A 139 7.14 18.98 6.21
CA ASN A 139 7.64 20.32 6.53
C ASN A 139 8.95 20.57 5.80
N GLY A 140 9.14 21.76 5.26
CA GLY A 140 10.39 22.18 4.63
C GLY A 140 10.20 23.16 3.48
N PRO A 141 11.19 23.29 2.58
CA PRO A 141 11.14 24.21 1.45
C PRO A 141 9.92 23.96 0.55
N LEU A 142 9.19 25.02 0.24
CA LEU A 142 7.93 24.97 -0.51
C LEU A 142 8.04 24.16 -1.81
N TRP A 143 9.12 24.37 -2.58
CA TRP A 143 9.31 23.65 -3.85
C TRP A 143 9.51 22.14 -3.65
N GLN A 144 10.25 21.74 -2.61
CA GLN A 144 10.46 20.32 -2.32
C GLN A 144 9.18 19.64 -1.85
N GLY A 145 8.42 20.33 -0.97
CA GLY A 145 7.12 19.83 -0.54
C GLY A 145 6.16 19.60 -1.71
N LEU A 146 6.19 20.45 -2.74
CA LEU A 146 5.41 20.24 -3.96
C LEU A 146 5.91 19.07 -4.80
N MET A 147 7.22 18.86 -4.86
CA MET A 147 7.82 17.80 -5.68
C MET A 147 7.52 16.39 -5.18
N VAL A 148 7.39 16.19 -3.88
CA VAL A 148 7.21 14.85 -3.28
C VAL A 148 5.75 14.35 -3.30
N GLU A 149 4.78 15.19 -3.66
CA GLU A 149 3.36 14.85 -3.67
C GLU A 149 3.07 13.55 -4.39
N ALA A 150 3.55 13.43 -5.64
CA ALA A 150 3.22 12.27 -6.48
C ALA A 150 3.82 10.97 -5.93
N ALA A 151 5.06 10.97 -5.48
CA ALA A 151 5.72 9.81 -4.92
C ALA A 151 5.06 9.33 -3.63
N ILE A 152 4.73 10.26 -2.74
CA ILE A 152 4.02 9.94 -1.49
C ILE A 152 2.66 9.34 -1.79
N LEU A 153 1.83 10.03 -2.59
CA LEU A 153 0.48 9.56 -2.87
C LEU A 153 0.45 8.25 -3.67
N ASN A 154 1.36 8.08 -4.62
CA ASN A 154 1.47 6.84 -5.38
C ASN A 154 1.71 5.64 -4.46
N THR A 155 2.64 5.76 -3.53
CA THR A 155 3.04 4.68 -2.64
C THR A 155 2.04 4.47 -1.50
N VAL A 156 1.72 5.54 -0.76
CA VAL A 156 0.87 5.43 0.44
C VAL A 156 -0.57 5.08 0.06
N ASN A 157 -1.12 5.69 -1.01
CA ASN A 157 -2.46 5.35 -1.45
C ASN A 157 -2.57 3.89 -1.89
N SER A 158 -1.63 3.39 -2.70
CA SER A 158 -1.70 2.02 -3.21
C SER A 158 -1.52 1.00 -2.09
N GLN A 159 -0.49 1.14 -1.26
CA GLN A 159 -0.24 0.16 -0.19
C GLN A 159 -1.30 0.20 0.91
N SER A 160 -1.76 1.39 1.32
CA SER A 160 -2.87 1.52 2.28
C SER A 160 -4.18 0.93 1.73
N ASN A 161 -4.41 1.06 0.42
CA ASN A 161 -5.57 0.47 -0.23
C ASN A 161 -5.53 -1.07 -0.15
N PHE A 162 -4.38 -1.69 -0.49
CA PHE A 162 -4.20 -3.13 -0.35
C PHE A 162 -4.28 -3.59 1.09
N ALA A 163 -3.67 -2.86 2.03
CA ALA A 163 -3.73 -3.17 3.45
C ALA A 163 -5.17 -3.15 3.97
N THR A 164 -5.92 -2.10 3.64
CA THR A 164 -7.31 -1.97 4.06
C THR A 164 -8.16 -3.09 3.46
N TYR A 165 -8.00 -3.42 2.18
CA TYR A 165 -8.75 -4.51 1.56
C TYR A 165 -8.43 -5.87 2.19
N ALA A 166 -7.15 -6.14 2.47
CA ALA A 166 -6.73 -7.35 3.17
C ALA A 166 -7.36 -7.46 4.56
N SER A 167 -7.45 -6.36 5.31
CA SER A 167 -8.10 -6.35 6.63
C SER A 167 -9.61 -6.66 6.54
N HIS A 168 -10.28 -6.17 5.51
CA HIS A 168 -11.68 -6.51 5.23
C HIS A 168 -11.86 -7.98 4.85
N LEU A 169 -10.93 -8.55 4.06
CA LEU A 169 -10.93 -9.98 3.75
C LEU A 169 -10.71 -10.83 5.01
N LYS A 170 -9.77 -10.43 5.87
CA LYS A 170 -9.51 -11.09 7.16
C LYS A 170 -10.73 -11.07 8.07
N THR A 171 -11.43 -9.95 8.12
CA THR A 171 -12.70 -9.82 8.84
C THR A 171 -13.77 -10.75 8.26
N ALA A 172 -13.96 -10.75 6.94
CA ALA A 172 -14.88 -11.65 6.26
C ALA A 172 -14.55 -13.14 6.52
N ALA A 173 -13.26 -13.48 6.52
CA ALA A 173 -12.77 -14.82 6.86
C ALA A 173 -13.02 -15.19 8.34
N GLY A 174 -13.41 -14.23 9.21
CA GLY A 174 -13.66 -14.47 10.64
C GLY A 174 -12.37 -14.81 11.40
N GLY A 175 -11.25 -14.23 10.99
CA GLY A 175 -9.93 -14.47 11.56
C GLY A 175 -9.20 -15.71 11.00
N ALA A 176 -9.86 -16.53 10.15
CA ALA A 176 -9.18 -17.61 9.44
C ALA A 176 -8.06 -17.07 8.54
N PRO A 177 -7.02 -17.88 8.22
CA PRO A 177 -5.93 -17.45 7.38
C PRO A 177 -6.38 -16.98 5.98
N VAL A 178 -5.86 -15.83 5.56
CA VAL A 178 -6.02 -15.26 4.22
C VAL A 178 -4.66 -15.31 3.52
N LEU A 179 -4.61 -15.95 2.36
CA LEU A 179 -3.41 -16.17 1.56
C LEU A 179 -3.48 -15.26 0.32
N GLU A 180 -2.40 -14.50 0.07
CA GLU A 180 -2.28 -13.65 -1.11
C GLU A 180 -1.60 -14.43 -2.25
N PHE A 181 -2.33 -14.81 -3.30
CA PHE A 181 -1.82 -15.56 -4.47
C PHE A 181 -2.07 -14.81 -5.78
N GLY A 182 -1.86 -13.50 -5.76
CA GLY A 182 -2.21 -12.61 -6.86
C GLY A 182 -1.04 -12.15 -7.75
N LEU A 183 0.21 -12.49 -7.47
CA LEU A 183 1.40 -11.96 -8.16
C LEU A 183 1.22 -11.88 -9.69
N ARG A 184 0.73 -12.94 -10.35
CA ARG A 184 0.54 -12.99 -11.81
C ARG A 184 -0.61 -12.11 -12.34
N ARG A 185 -1.39 -11.51 -11.46
CA ARG A 185 -2.50 -10.59 -11.78
C ARG A 185 -2.15 -9.13 -11.52
N ALA A 186 -1.09 -8.89 -10.76
CA ALA A 186 -0.58 -7.55 -10.52
C ALA A 186 0.35 -7.11 -11.65
N GLN A 187 0.56 -5.81 -11.77
CA GLN A 187 1.43 -5.22 -12.76
C GLN A 187 2.85 -5.08 -12.22
N ALA A 188 3.83 -5.72 -12.84
CA ALA A 188 5.26 -5.58 -12.56
C ALA A 188 5.58 -5.43 -11.05
N VAL A 189 6.28 -4.36 -10.65
CA VAL A 189 6.57 -4.02 -9.25
C VAL A 189 5.30 -3.86 -8.38
N GLY A 190 4.14 -3.61 -8.98
CA GLY A 190 2.87 -3.60 -8.27
C GLY A 190 2.55 -4.93 -7.59
N GLY A 191 3.07 -6.04 -8.08
CA GLY A 191 2.98 -7.35 -7.41
C GLY A 191 3.74 -7.38 -6.09
N LEU A 192 4.89 -6.73 -6.00
CA LEU A 192 5.65 -6.61 -4.76
C LEU A 192 4.95 -5.67 -3.77
N SER A 193 4.48 -4.52 -4.27
CA SER A 193 3.78 -3.51 -3.49
C SER A 193 2.45 -4.02 -2.93
N SER A 194 1.65 -4.73 -3.74
CA SER A 194 0.37 -5.30 -3.30
C SER A 194 0.55 -6.41 -2.27
N THR A 195 1.55 -7.29 -2.45
CA THR A 195 1.86 -8.33 -1.46
C THR A 195 2.27 -7.71 -0.12
N ARG A 196 3.13 -6.68 -0.14
CA ARG A 196 3.54 -5.99 1.08
C ARG A 196 2.36 -5.30 1.78
N GLY A 197 1.56 -4.53 1.05
CA GLY A 197 0.37 -3.89 1.60
C GLY A 197 -0.61 -4.92 2.17
N ALA A 198 -0.85 -6.02 1.46
CA ALA A 198 -1.71 -7.10 1.95
C ALA A 198 -1.20 -7.71 3.26
N PHE A 199 0.11 -7.89 3.40
CA PHE A 199 0.73 -8.41 4.63
C PHE A 199 0.56 -7.44 5.80
N VAL A 200 0.77 -6.14 5.60
CA VAL A 200 0.47 -5.11 6.61
C VAL A 200 -1.02 -5.17 7.01
N GLY A 201 -1.91 -5.45 6.07
CA GLY A 201 -3.36 -5.60 6.29
C GLY A 201 -3.80 -6.91 6.92
N GLY A 202 -2.86 -7.82 7.25
CA GLY A 202 -3.14 -9.07 7.94
C GLY A 202 -3.32 -10.29 7.04
N ALA A 203 -2.90 -10.24 5.77
CA ALA A 203 -2.68 -11.45 4.99
C ALA A 203 -1.57 -12.27 5.64
N ASP A 204 -1.81 -13.57 5.83
CA ASP A 204 -0.92 -14.41 6.66
C ASP A 204 0.28 -14.93 5.86
N ILE A 205 0.11 -15.17 4.57
CA ILE A 205 1.08 -15.85 3.69
C ILE A 205 0.89 -15.34 2.26
N SER A 206 1.97 -15.29 1.48
CA SER A 206 1.91 -15.06 0.04
C SER A 206 2.47 -16.24 -0.76
N SER A 207 2.26 -16.23 -2.06
CA SER A 207 2.99 -17.07 -3.02
C SER A 207 4.17 -16.34 -3.69
N ASN A 208 4.38 -15.07 -3.34
CA ASN A 208 5.34 -14.20 -3.97
C ASN A 208 6.74 -14.33 -3.35
N VAL A 209 7.57 -15.22 -3.88
CA VAL A 209 8.94 -15.46 -3.41
C VAL A 209 9.82 -14.22 -3.47
N TRP A 210 9.52 -13.29 -4.38
CA TRP A 210 10.21 -12.01 -4.44
C TRP A 210 9.91 -11.13 -3.21
N ALA A 211 8.66 -11.14 -2.73
CA ALA A 211 8.29 -10.42 -1.51
C ALA A 211 8.92 -11.04 -0.24
N GLU A 212 9.08 -12.37 -0.21
CA GLU A 212 9.84 -13.04 0.86
C GLU A 212 11.28 -12.53 0.92
N ARG A 213 11.94 -12.47 -0.24
CA ARG A 213 13.31 -11.93 -0.31
C ARG A 213 13.42 -10.46 0.12
N CYS A 214 12.44 -9.64 -0.25
CA CYS A 214 12.53 -8.19 -0.01
C CYS A 214 12.06 -7.78 1.39
N TYR A 215 11.09 -8.51 1.97
CA TYR A 215 10.36 -8.09 3.18
C TYR A 215 10.20 -9.19 4.21
N ASP A 216 10.83 -10.35 4.00
CA ASP A 216 10.70 -11.52 4.89
C ASP A 216 9.24 -11.98 5.09
N ILE A 217 8.41 -11.78 4.06
CA ILE A 217 7.01 -12.21 4.06
C ILE A 217 6.97 -13.73 3.81
N PRO A 218 6.36 -14.52 4.72
CA PRO A 218 6.36 -15.98 4.57
C PRO A 218 5.63 -16.41 3.31
N THR A 219 6.24 -17.34 2.55
CA THR A 219 5.63 -17.88 1.34
C THR A 219 5.25 -19.35 1.48
N LYS A 220 4.15 -19.70 0.82
CA LYS A 220 3.74 -21.10 0.60
C LYS A 220 3.21 -21.28 -0.80
N GLY A 221 3.31 -22.53 -1.26
CA GLY A 221 2.80 -22.93 -2.54
C GLY A 221 2.55 -24.44 -2.60
N THR A 222 1.73 -24.83 -3.56
CA THR A 222 1.43 -26.21 -3.87
C THR A 222 1.68 -26.45 -5.36
N MET A 223 1.08 -27.48 -5.93
CA MET A 223 1.08 -27.72 -7.37
C MET A 223 0.05 -26.85 -8.11
N ALA A 224 0.18 -26.75 -9.43
CA ALA A 224 -0.83 -26.22 -10.34
C ALA A 224 -1.44 -27.34 -11.19
N HIS A 225 -2.60 -27.09 -11.82
CA HIS A 225 -3.23 -28.03 -12.77
C HIS A 225 -2.24 -28.52 -13.84
N ALA A 226 -1.38 -27.61 -14.34
CA ALA A 226 -0.36 -27.96 -15.33
C ALA A 226 0.57 -29.10 -14.87
N PHE A 227 0.93 -29.18 -13.58
CA PHE A 227 1.72 -30.29 -13.04
C PHE A 227 0.95 -31.59 -13.17
N ILE A 228 -0.34 -31.62 -12.80
CA ILE A 228 -1.17 -32.82 -12.87
C ILE A 228 -1.33 -33.27 -14.33
N MET A 229 -1.57 -32.34 -15.23
CA MET A 229 -1.73 -32.57 -16.67
C MET A 229 -0.45 -33.08 -17.38
N CYS A 230 0.72 -32.96 -16.75
CA CYS A 230 1.97 -33.56 -17.29
C CYS A 230 2.05 -35.09 -17.14
N TYR A 231 1.11 -35.69 -16.42
CA TYR A 231 1.07 -37.13 -16.17
C TYR A 231 -0.14 -37.78 -16.89
N GLU A 232 -0.10 -39.10 -17.03
CA GLU A 232 -1.16 -39.85 -17.70
C GLU A 232 -2.51 -39.77 -16.97
N ASP A 233 -2.46 -39.67 -15.64
CA ASP A 233 -3.63 -39.49 -14.77
C ASP A 233 -3.26 -38.74 -13.48
N GLU A 234 -4.26 -38.30 -12.75
CA GLU A 234 -4.13 -37.53 -11.50
C GLU A 234 -3.46 -38.34 -10.39
N LEU A 235 -3.77 -39.64 -10.27
CA LEU A 235 -3.18 -40.51 -9.24
C LEU A 235 -1.66 -40.65 -9.43
N THR A 236 -1.22 -40.80 -10.68
CA THR A 236 0.20 -40.83 -11.04
C THR A 236 0.89 -39.52 -10.72
N ALA A 237 0.25 -38.38 -11.02
CA ALA A 237 0.75 -37.06 -10.66
C ALA A 237 0.90 -36.91 -9.13
N PHE A 238 -0.11 -37.34 -8.37
CA PHE A 238 -0.08 -37.26 -6.91
C PHE A 238 1.00 -38.13 -6.28
N LYS A 239 1.22 -39.37 -6.83
CA LYS A 239 2.35 -40.21 -6.41
C LYS A 239 3.71 -39.56 -6.69
N ALA A 240 3.85 -38.90 -7.84
CA ALA A 240 5.07 -38.17 -8.17
C ALA A 240 5.28 -36.97 -7.23
N TRP A 241 4.21 -36.23 -6.91
CA TRP A 241 4.26 -35.12 -5.93
C TRP A 241 4.68 -35.64 -4.54
N ALA A 242 4.02 -36.69 -4.05
CA ALA A 242 4.31 -37.28 -2.75
C ALA A 242 5.78 -37.72 -2.63
N LYS A 243 6.34 -38.26 -3.71
CA LYS A 243 7.76 -38.65 -3.78
C LYS A 243 8.70 -37.45 -3.80
N GLY A 244 8.37 -36.40 -4.57
CA GLY A 244 9.21 -35.22 -4.76
C GLY A 244 9.11 -34.19 -3.60
N MET A 245 7.95 -34.13 -2.97
CA MET A 245 7.61 -33.15 -1.93
C MET A 245 6.99 -33.84 -0.69
N PRO A 246 7.69 -34.75 -0.02
CA PRO A 246 7.11 -35.63 1.03
C PRO A 246 6.60 -34.85 2.27
N TYR A 247 7.03 -33.62 2.46
CA TYR A 247 6.60 -32.75 3.57
C TYR A 247 5.59 -31.67 3.16
N ASN A 248 5.15 -31.67 1.88
CA ASN A 248 4.12 -30.77 1.37
C ASN A 248 2.89 -31.59 0.92
N GLY A 249 2.16 -32.10 1.90
CA GLY A 249 0.99 -32.95 1.71
C GLY A 249 -0.28 -32.16 1.38
N ILE A 250 -0.21 -31.16 0.51
CA ILE A 250 -1.36 -30.40 0.03
C ILE A 250 -1.57 -30.70 -1.46
N PHE A 251 -2.76 -31.19 -1.81
CA PHE A 251 -3.10 -31.61 -3.17
C PHE A 251 -4.16 -30.72 -3.80
N LEU A 252 -3.96 -30.34 -5.07
CA LEU A 252 -4.97 -29.66 -5.90
C LEU A 252 -5.84 -30.75 -6.54
N VAL A 253 -7.12 -30.83 -6.13
CA VAL A 253 -7.95 -31.99 -6.38
C VAL A 253 -9.03 -31.81 -7.45
N ASP A 254 -9.07 -30.66 -8.10
CA ASP A 254 -10.14 -30.30 -9.03
C ASP A 254 -9.69 -30.16 -10.48
N THR A 255 -8.64 -30.88 -10.87
CA THR A 255 -8.18 -30.87 -12.28
C THR A 255 -9.17 -31.59 -13.19
N TYR A 256 -9.82 -32.65 -12.73
CA TYR A 256 -10.79 -33.45 -13.50
C TYR A 256 -12.12 -33.60 -12.74
N ASP A 257 -12.17 -34.48 -11.75
CA ASP A 257 -13.32 -34.68 -10.84
C ASP A 257 -12.88 -34.42 -9.41
N THR A 258 -13.45 -33.43 -8.77
CA THR A 258 -12.99 -32.93 -7.46
C THR A 258 -13.08 -33.99 -6.36
N LEU A 259 -14.20 -34.71 -6.27
CA LEU A 259 -14.36 -35.68 -5.19
C LEU A 259 -13.51 -36.91 -5.41
N HIS A 260 -13.35 -37.35 -6.66
CA HIS A 260 -12.41 -38.39 -7.00
C HIS A 260 -10.95 -37.99 -6.76
N GLY A 261 -10.61 -36.72 -7.00
CA GLY A 261 -9.31 -36.13 -6.64
C GLY A 261 -9.03 -36.18 -5.14
N VAL A 262 -10.04 -35.91 -4.31
CA VAL A 262 -9.94 -36.05 -2.84
C VAL A 262 -9.63 -37.53 -2.47
N GLU A 263 -10.34 -38.47 -3.07
CA GLU A 263 -10.08 -39.91 -2.86
C GLU A 263 -8.66 -40.31 -3.29
N ASN A 264 -8.18 -39.84 -4.44
CA ASN A 264 -6.82 -40.04 -4.91
C ASN A 264 -5.78 -39.51 -3.94
N ALA A 265 -5.96 -38.28 -3.39
CA ALA A 265 -5.06 -37.71 -2.40
C ALA A 265 -5.03 -38.53 -1.10
N ILE A 266 -6.20 -38.99 -0.63
CA ILE A 266 -6.32 -39.87 0.53
C ILE A 266 -5.57 -41.21 0.29
N ASN A 267 -5.77 -41.83 -0.86
CA ASN A 267 -5.15 -43.13 -1.21
C ASN A 267 -3.63 -43.00 -1.28
N VAL A 268 -3.11 -41.96 -1.94
CA VAL A 268 -1.65 -41.73 -2.04
C VAL A 268 -1.02 -41.54 -0.67
N CYS A 269 -1.67 -40.76 0.22
CA CYS A 269 -1.14 -40.56 1.56
C CYS A 269 -1.17 -41.86 2.41
N LYS A 270 -2.23 -42.65 2.33
CA LYS A 270 -2.33 -43.93 3.02
C LYS A 270 -1.29 -44.94 2.53
N GLU A 271 -1.17 -45.13 1.21
CA GLU A 271 -0.21 -46.03 0.58
C GLU A 271 1.25 -45.74 0.94
N ASN A 272 1.60 -44.45 1.12
CA ASN A 272 2.97 -44.04 1.36
C ASN A 272 3.24 -43.64 2.82
N GLY A 273 2.27 -43.77 3.72
CA GLY A 273 2.41 -43.37 5.13
C GLY A 273 2.67 -41.87 5.30
N LEU A 274 2.13 -41.01 4.42
CA LEU A 274 2.36 -39.59 4.41
C LEU A 274 1.25 -38.85 5.17
N HIS A 275 1.62 -37.70 5.74
CA HIS A 275 0.66 -36.79 6.33
C HIS A 275 -0.09 -36.00 5.25
N LEU A 276 -1.42 -36.15 5.17
CA LEU A 276 -2.25 -35.31 4.33
C LEU A 276 -2.51 -34.01 5.06
N SER A 277 -1.77 -32.94 4.70
CA SER A 277 -1.89 -31.63 5.31
C SER A 277 -3.13 -30.88 4.85
N GLY A 278 -3.59 -31.14 3.62
CA GLY A 278 -4.81 -30.53 3.11
C GLY A 278 -5.06 -30.78 1.62
N ILE A 279 -6.18 -30.22 1.18
CA ILE A 279 -6.59 -30.18 -0.22
C ILE A 279 -6.88 -28.73 -0.64
N ARG A 280 -6.79 -28.46 -1.95
CA ARG A 280 -7.13 -27.16 -2.54
C ARG A 280 -8.22 -27.32 -3.58
N LEU A 281 -9.25 -26.49 -3.44
CA LEU A 281 -10.39 -26.36 -4.33
C LEU A 281 -10.25 -25.02 -5.08
N ASP A 282 -10.14 -25.07 -6.41
CA ASP A 282 -9.89 -23.90 -7.27
C ASP A 282 -11.07 -23.64 -8.23
N SER A 283 -12.10 -24.49 -8.22
CA SER A 283 -13.25 -24.41 -9.13
C SER A 283 -14.51 -25.08 -8.56
N GLY A 284 -15.63 -24.89 -9.26
CA GLY A 284 -16.91 -25.52 -8.95
C GLY A 284 -17.68 -24.86 -7.80
N ASP A 285 -18.70 -25.55 -7.28
CA ASP A 285 -19.48 -25.13 -6.11
C ASP A 285 -18.65 -25.38 -4.83
N LEU A 286 -17.91 -24.36 -4.40
CA LEU A 286 -17.02 -24.45 -3.24
C LEU A 286 -17.79 -24.81 -1.94
N SER A 287 -19.06 -24.40 -1.81
CA SER A 287 -19.84 -24.72 -0.62
C SER A 287 -20.16 -26.22 -0.57
N TYR A 288 -20.71 -26.73 -1.66
CA TYR A 288 -21.01 -28.17 -1.77
C TYR A 288 -19.75 -29.01 -1.68
N LEU A 289 -18.75 -28.71 -2.51
CA LEU A 289 -17.52 -29.50 -2.62
C LEU A 289 -16.74 -29.55 -1.31
N SER A 290 -16.63 -28.42 -0.58
CA SER A 290 -15.94 -28.41 0.71
C SER A 290 -16.63 -29.27 1.77
N LYS A 291 -17.98 -29.31 1.78
CA LYS A 291 -18.76 -30.14 2.70
C LYS A 291 -18.58 -31.63 2.39
N GLU A 292 -18.64 -32.02 1.10
CA GLU A 292 -18.43 -33.43 0.70
C GLU A 292 -16.98 -33.88 0.89
N ALA A 293 -16.01 -33.05 0.51
CA ALA A 293 -14.60 -33.31 0.75
C ALA A 293 -14.29 -33.52 2.25
N ARG A 294 -14.89 -32.70 3.12
CA ARG A 294 -14.72 -32.85 4.58
C ARG A 294 -15.22 -34.19 5.06
N LYS A 295 -16.39 -34.67 4.57
CA LYS A 295 -16.90 -36.02 4.90
C LYS A 295 -15.94 -37.12 4.48
N LEU A 296 -15.40 -37.07 3.26
CA LEU A 296 -14.43 -38.03 2.76
C LEU A 296 -13.14 -38.09 3.60
N LEU A 297 -12.59 -36.88 3.91
CA LEU A 297 -11.40 -36.76 4.72
C LEU A 297 -11.62 -37.31 6.15
N ASP A 298 -12.73 -36.96 6.79
CA ASP A 298 -13.08 -37.45 8.13
C ASP A 298 -13.26 -38.97 8.17
N ALA A 299 -14.01 -39.50 7.22
CA ALA A 299 -14.23 -40.97 7.09
C ALA A 299 -12.92 -41.77 6.84
N ALA A 300 -11.96 -41.11 6.19
CA ALA A 300 -10.64 -41.70 5.92
C ALA A 300 -9.64 -41.55 7.08
N GLY A 301 -9.97 -40.86 8.15
CA GLY A 301 -9.12 -40.60 9.32
C GLY A 301 -8.21 -39.36 9.18
N PHE A 302 -8.45 -38.49 8.20
CA PHE A 302 -7.71 -37.25 7.97
C PHE A 302 -8.51 -35.98 8.45
N GLY A 303 -9.13 -36.06 9.62
CA GLY A 303 -9.92 -34.98 10.20
C GLY A 303 -9.16 -33.67 10.38
N GLU A 304 -7.84 -33.71 10.54
CA GLU A 304 -6.99 -32.51 10.71
C GLU A 304 -6.57 -31.87 9.36
N ALA A 305 -6.78 -32.57 8.23
CA ALA A 305 -6.45 -32.03 6.91
C ALA A 305 -7.27 -30.79 6.61
N LYS A 306 -6.60 -29.73 6.11
CA LYS A 306 -7.21 -28.44 5.86
C LYS A 306 -7.78 -28.34 4.45
N ILE A 307 -8.87 -27.60 4.30
CA ILE A 307 -9.48 -27.32 3.01
C ILE A 307 -9.20 -25.85 2.66
N THR A 308 -8.49 -25.65 1.55
CA THR A 308 -8.14 -24.34 1.00
C THR A 308 -9.02 -24.02 -0.21
N ALA A 309 -9.67 -22.87 -0.24
CA ALA A 309 -10.36 -22.37 -1.43
C ALA A 309 -9.53 -21.29 -2.14
N SER A 310 -9.50 -21.34 -3.49
CA SER A 310 -8.67 -20.42 -4.30
C SER A 310 -9.31 -19.92 -5.60
N ASN A 311 -10.62 -20.01 -5.74
CA ASN A 311 -11.36 -19.63 -6.94
C ASN A 311 -11.95 -18.21 -6.82
N ASP A 312 -11.37 -17.22 -7.49
CA ASP A 312 -11.87 -15.84 -7.65
C ASP A 312 -12.56 -15.24 -6.39
N LEU A 313 -11.96 -15.49 -5.23
CA LEU A 313 -12.52 -15.07 -3.95
C LEU A 313 -12.38 -13.55 -3.78
N ASP A 314 -13.44 -12.98 -3.23
CA ASP A 314 -13.52 -11.61 -2.73
C ASP A 314 -14.29 -11.58 -1.39
N ARG A 315 -14.43 -10.40 -0.80
CA ARG A 315 -15.12 -10.21 0.47
C ARG A 315 -16.57 -10.74 0.46
N ALA A 316 -17.31 -10.47 -0.60
CA ALA A 316 -18.70 -10.89 -0.73
C ALA A 316 -18.82 -12.41 -0.85
N THR A 317 -17.96 -13.03 -1.69
CA THR A 317 -17.91 -14.48 -1.89
C THR A 317 -17.54 -15.21 -0.60
N ILE A 318 -16.54 -14.73 0.14
CA ILE A 318 -16.14 -15.32 1.42
C ILE A 318 -17.32 -15.29 2.42
N ASN A 319 -18.00 -14.14 2.55
CA ASN A 319 -19.17 -14.02 3.43
C ASN A 319 -20.30 -14.98 3.02
N ALA A 320 -20.62 -15.09 1.73
CA ALA A 320 -21.66 -15.98 1.23
C ALA A 320 -21.33 -17.45 1.52
N LEU A 321 -20.09 -17.89 1.24
CA LEU A 321 -19.64 -19.26 1.50
C LEU A 321 -19.70 -19.61 3.00
N LYS A 322 -19.34 -18.68 3.87
CA LYS A 322 -19.45 -18.86 5.33
C LYS A 322 -20.89 -18.96 5.79
N GLN A 323 -21.78 -18.10 5.30
CA GLN A 323 -23.21 -18.14 5.62
C GLN A 323 -23.85 -19.46 5.17
N ASP A 324 -23.41 -20.01 4.04
CA ASP A 324 -23.86 -21.31 3.55
C ASP A 324 -23.19 -22.49 4.28
N GLY A 325 -22.29 -22.25 5.22
CA GLY A 325 -21.65 -23.28 6.06
C GLY A 325 -20.57 -24.09 5.35
N ALA A 326 -19.93 -23.51 4.34
CA ALA A 326 -18.77 -24.12 3.66
C ALA A 326 -17.67 -24.52 4.67
N LYS A 327 -17.00 -25.64 4.41
CA LYS A 327 -15.96 -26.21 5.28
C LYS A 327 -14.57 -25.82 4.76
N ILE A 328 -14.29 -24.50 4.79
CA ILE A 328 -13.05 -23.93 4.27
C ILE A 328 -12.24 -23.40 5.45
N ASP A 329 -11.00 -23.84 5.55
CA ASP A 329 -10.05 -23.44 6.59
C ASP A 329 -9.16 -22.28 6.16
N TYR A 330 -8.78 -22.20 4.86
CA TYR A 330 -7.88 -21.21 4.30
C TYR A 330 -8.49 -20.52 3.07
N TRP A 331 -8.40 -19.22 3.01
CA TRP A 331 -8.97 -18.39 1.96
C TRP A 331 -7.85 -17.81 1.10
N THR A 332 -7.68 -18.30 -0.11
CA THR A 332 -6.66 -17.80 -1.03
C THR A 332 -7.26 -16.79 -1.98
N VAL A 333 -6.83 -15.52 -1.85
CA VAL A 333 -7.33 -14.43 -2.66
C VAL A 333 -6.22 -13.98 -3.63
N GLY A 334 -6.56 -13.90 -4.90
CA GLY A 334 -5.64 -13.48 -5.97
C GLY A 334 -6.01 -12.10 -6.51
N THR A 335 -6.70 -12.09 -7.67
CA THR A 335 -7.03 -10.89 -8.43
C THR A 335 -7.66 -9.79 -7.59
N ALA A 336 -8.67 -10.13 -6.79
CA ALA A 336 -9.41 -9.14 -6.00
C ALA A 336 -8.50 -8.36 -5.05
N LEU A 337 -7.53 -9.04 -4.41
CA LEU A 337 -6.63 -8.42 -3.46
C LEU A 337 -5.58 -7.53 -4.14
N VAL A 338 -4.86 -8.07 -5.13
CA VAL A 338 -3.74 -7.34 -5.75
C VAL A 338 -4.15 -6.21 -6.69
N THR A 339 -5.44 -6.16 -7.05
CA THR A 339 -6.01 -5.06 -7.85
C THR A 339 -6.91 -4.14 -7.03
N ALA A 340 -7.11 -4.44 -5.74
CA ALA A 340 -8.11 -3.77 -4.90
C ALA A 340 -9.45 -3.64 -5.64
N LYS A 341 -9.96 -4.77 -6.17
CA LYS A 341 -11.02 -4.89 -7.18
C LYS A 341 -12.25 -4.02 -6.92
N GLU A 342 -12.69 -3.90 -5.67
CA GLU A 342 -13.87 -3.14 -5.30
C GLU A 342 -13.64 -1.63 -5.39
N GLN A 343 -12.40 -1.18 -5.17
CA GLN A 343 -11.97 0.22 -5.29
C GLN A 343 -10.49 0.30 -5.70
N PRO A 344 -10.18 0.24 -7.01
CA PRO A 344 -8.80 0.16 -7.50
C PRO A 344 -7.93 1.37 -7.17
N GLY A 345 -8.52 2.52 -6.88
CA GLY A 345 -7.81 3.76 -6.56
C GLY A 345 -8.28 4.37 -5.25
N LEU A 346 -7.37 4.62 -4.32
CA LEU A 346 -7.66 5.36 -3.10
C LEU A 346 -7.69 6.87 -3.36
N GLY A 347 -8.71 7.55 -2.87
CA GLY A 347 -8.90 9.00 -3.00
C GLY A 347 -8.09 9.82 -1.96
N GLY A 348 -6.85 9.42 -1.69
CA GLY A 348 -5.95 10.20 -0.84
C GLY A 348 -5.50 11.49 -1.52
N VAL A 349 -5.30 12.53 -0.74
CA VAL A 349 -4.93 13.87 -1.21
C VAL A 349 -3.77 14.44 -0.39
N TYR A 350 -3.05 15.38 -1.01
CA TYR A 350 -1.96 16.12 -0.40
C TYR A 350 -2.26 17.62 -0.49
N LYS A 351 -2.21 18.32 0.62
CA LYS A 351 -2.64 19.73 0.67
C LYS A 351 -1.70 20.57 1.52
N ILE A 352 -1.39 21.76 1.03
CA ILE A 352 -0.67 22.75 1.78
C ILE A 352 -1.57 23.30 2.90
N GLY A 353 -1.04 23.31 4.12
CA GLY A 353 -1.71 23.84 5.31
C GLY A 353 -1.18 25.18 5.77
N ALA A 354 0.13 25.42 5.61
CA ALA A 354 0.75 26.68 6.00
C ALA A 354 1.97 27.01 5.13
N VAL A 355 2.24 28.33 5.00
CA VAL A 355 3.48 28.87 4.44
C VAL A 355 3.99 29.94 5.39
N PHE A 356 5.27 29.84 5.73
CA PHE A 356 5.95 30.81 6.59
C PHE A 356 6.48 32.01 5.81
N ASP A 357 6.76 33.09 6.53
CA ASP A 357 7.40 34.28 5.97
C ASP A 357 8.76 33.91 5.35
N GLU A 358 9.06 34.45 4.18
CA GLU A 358 10.25 34.14 3.39
C GLU A 358 11.58 34.43 4.11
N LYS A 359 11.54 35.26 5.16
CA LYS A 359 12.71 35.66 5.94
C LYS A 359 13.05 34.66 7.05
N ILE A 360 12.18 33.68 7.30
CA ILE A 360 12.34 32.71 8.39
C ILE A 360 13.00 31.45 7.84
N THR A 361 14.07 31.06 8.46
CA THR A 361 14.81 29.84 8.11
C THR A 361 14.14 28.58 8.69
N ALA A 362 14.40 27.40 8.10
CA ALA A 362 13.95 26.11 8.62
C ALA A 362 14.31 25.97 10.11
N LYS A 363 15.54 26.30 10.49
CA LYS A 363 16.01 26.21 11.88
C LYS A 363 15.22 27.08 12.85
N GLU A 364 14.79 28.27 12.43
CA GLU A 364 13.95 29.15 13.26
C GLU A 364 12.53 28.61 13.38
N VAL A 365 11.98 28.04 12.31
CA VAL A 365 10.67 27.38 12.34
C VAL A 365 10.70 26.19 13.28
N ASP A 366 11.70 25.32 13.18
CA ASP A 366 11.85 24.15 14.06
C ASP A 366 12.04 24.57 15.53
N ALA A 367 12.86 25.58 15.79
CA ALA A 367 13.01 26.11 17.14
C ALA A 367 11.70 26.69 17.72
N MET A 368 10.86 27.29 16.89
CA MET A 368 9.54 27.75 17.31
C MET A 368 8.62 26.57 17.63
N ARG A 369 8.60 25.53 16.77
CA ARG A 369 7.82 24.31 16.99
C ARG A 369 8.20 23.63 18.30
N ASP A 370 9.50 23.47 18.53
CA ASP A 370 10.01 22.86 19.76
C ASP A 370 9.64 23.69 20.99
N ALA A 371 9.77 25.00 20.93
CA ALA A 371 9.38 25.88 22.03
C ALA A 371 7.87 25.81 22.36
N VAL A 372 7.01 25.59 21.37
CA VAL A 372 5.57 25.37 21.58
C VAL A 372 5.32 23.98 22.18
N ARG A 373 5.95 22.92 21.67
CA ARG A 373 5.84 21.56 22.20
C ARG A 373 6.27 21.48 23.67
N GLU A 374 7.29 22.25 24.05
CA GLU A 374 7.80 22.34 25.42
C GLU A 374 6.98 23.29 26.31
N GLY A 375 5.93 23.92 25.80
CA GLY A 375 5.12 24.89 26.51
C GLY A 375 5.83 26.22 26.84
N LYS A 376 6.96 26.51 26.19
CA LYS A 376 7.76 27.74 26.39
C LYS A 376 7.23 28.92 25.60
N LYS A 377 6.48 28.64 24.52
CA LYS A 377 5.86 29.62 23.64
C LYS A 377 4.39 29.31 23.39
N SER A 378 3.60 30.35 23.14
CA SER A 378 2.23 30.20 22.70
C SER A 378 2.16 29.77 21.22
N PRO A 379 1.23 28.92 20.83
CA PRO A 379 0.93 28.66 19.43
C PRO A 379 0.72 29.92 18.58
N ASP A 380 0.16 30.98 19.15
CA ASP A 380 -0.07 32.26 18.46
C ASP A 380 1.23 32.96 18.02
N GLU A 381 2.36 32.65 18.66
CA GLU A 381 3.66 33.19 18.25
C GLU A 381 4.12 32.61 16.91
N ILE A 382 3.82 31.34 16.64
CA ILE A 382 4.09 30.71 15.32
C ILE A 382 3.18 31.31 14.26
N ARG A 383 1.90 31.53 14.57
CA ARG A 383 0.92 32.11 13.64
C ARG A 383 1.30 33.50 13.14
N GLN A 384 2.00 34.27 13.94
CA GLN A 384 2.47 35.63 13.52
C GLN A 384 3.46 35.53 12.36
N HIS A 385 4.11 34.37 12.16
CA HIS A 385 5.11 34.13 11.16
C HIS A 385 4.65 33.17 10.05
N ALA A 386 3.45 32.63 10.15
CA ALA A 386 2.89 31.70 9.18
C ALA A 386 1.53 32.16 8.67
N ARG A 387 1.33 32.02 7.37
CA ARG A 387 0.01 32.16 6.77
C ARG A 387 -0.62 30.77 6.68
N GLU A 388 -1.66 30.51 7.47
CA GLU A 388 -2.48 29.31 7.38
C GLU A 388 -3.30 29.34 6.09
N LEU A 389 -3.34 28.19 5.40
CA LEU A 389 -3.93 28.07 4.08
C LEU A 389 -5.03 27.01 4.07
N MET A 390 -6.19 27.40 3.56
CA MET A 390 -7.30 26.50 3.34
C MET A 390 -7.80 26.62 1.91
N LYS A 391 -7.90 25.49 1.23
CA LYS A 391 -8.59 25.45 -0.06
C LYS A 391 -10.09 25.59 0.16
N LEU A 392 -10.70 26.66 -0.30
CA LEU A 392 -12.13 26.79 -0.40
C LEU A 392 -12.66 26.09 -1.66
N SER A 393 -13.78 25.42 -1.54
CA SER A 393 -14.42 24.71 -2.65
C SER A 393 -15.94 24.75 -2.49
N GLY A 394 -16.66 24.78 -3.62
CA GLY A 394 -18.12 24.59 -3.61
C GLY A 394 -18.55 23.22 -3.07
N ASP A 395 -17.67 22.23 -3.14
CA ASP A 395 -17.85 20.91 -2.52
C ASP A 395 -17.16 20.89 -1.16
N ALA A 396 -17.90 20.80 -0.07
CA ALA A 396 -17.35 20.79 1.29
C ALA A 396 -16.29 19.68 1.49
N ILE A 397 -16.47 18.52 0.88
CA ILE A 397 -15.52 17.39 0.93
C ILE A 397 -14.15 17.70 0.30
N LYS A 398 -14.05 18.76 -0.52
CA LYS A 398 -12.81 19.19 -1.17
C LYS A 398 -12.08 20.30 -0.42
N MET A 399 -12.64 20.78 0.67
CA MET A 399 -11.98 21.74 1.56
C MET A 399 -10.80 21.06 2.27
N SER A 400 -9.79 21.85 2.65
CA SER A 400 -8.65 21.40 3.44
C SER A 400 -8.65 22.13 4.78
N TYR A 401 -8.00 21.54 5.77
CA TYR A 401 -7.82 22.18 7.08
C TYR A 401 -6.54 23.02 7.07
N PRO A 402 -6.58 24.23 7.62
CA PRO A 402 -5.41 25.13 7.70
C PRO A 402 -4.48 24.74 8.85
N GLY A 403 -3.25 25.24 8.79
CA GLY A 403 -2.26 25.11 9.86
C GLY A 403 -1.45 23.80 9.83
N GLU A 404 -0.73 23.54 10.89
CA GLU A 404 -0.07 22.26 11.16
C GLU A 404 -1.03 21.38 11.93
N LEU A 405 -1.36 20.23 11.34
CA LEU A 405 -2.31 19.30 11.91
C LEU A 405 -1.60 18.13 12.58
N ASP A 406 -2.21 17.65 13.66
CA ASP A 406 -1.83 16.42 14.35
C ASP A 406 -3.07 15.60 14.68
N VAL A 407 -2.90 14.35 15.11
CA VAL A 407 -3.99 13.46 15.52
C VAL A 407 -3.75 12.97 16.93
N VAL A 408 -4.74 13.17 17.78
CA VAL A 408 -4.74 12.62 19.14
C VAL A 408 -5.72 11.47 19.22
N ARG A 409 -5.27 10.33 19.74
CA ARG A 409 -6.07 9.14 19.98
C ARG A 409 -6.39 9.02 21.46
N TYR A 410 -7.65 8.82 21.77
CA TYR A 410 -8.11 8.53 23.14
C TYR A 410 -8.28 7.02 23.28
N LEU A 411 -7.65 6.46 24.30
CA LEU A 411 -7.69 5.03 24.59
C LEU A 411 -8.37 4.80 25.94
N LYS A 412 -9.29 3.87 26.00
CA LYS A 412 -9.98 3.43 27.19
C LYS A 412 -9.51 2.05 27.60
N SER A 413 -9.22 1.86 28.88
CA SER A 413 -8.90 0.54 29.42
C SER A 413 -10.18 -0.28 29.62
N GLY A 414 -10.21 -1.49 29.04
CA GLY A 414 -11.27 -2.46 29.31
C GLY A 414 -11.03 -3.22 30.61
N GLU A 415 -12.02 -4.01 31.04
CA GLU A 415 -12.00 -4.77 32.30
C GLU A 415 -10.83 -5.77 32.39
N ASN A 416 -10.31 -6.23 31.25
CA ASN A 416 -9.16 -7.13 31.15
C ASN A 416 -7.82 -6.40 31.03
N GLY A 417 -7.80 -5.07 31.19
CA GLY A 417 -6.61 -4.23 31.01
C GLY A 417 -6.20 -3.97 29.54
N GLN A 418 -6.95 -4.49 28.59
CA GLN A 418 -6.72 -4.21 27.17
C GLN A 418 -7.19 -2.78 26.85
N LEU A 419 -6.37 -2.04 26.08
CA LEU A 419 -6.74 -0.72 25.60
C LEU A 419 -7.63 -0.81 24.36
N TYR A 420 -8.70 -0.06 24.37
CA TYR A 420 -9.63 0.10 23.26
C TYR A 420 -9.60 1.54 22.77
N PHE A 421 -9.77 1.72 21.47
CA PHE A 421 -9.94 3.04 20.87
C PHE A 421 -11.28 3.64 21.35
N ASP A 422 -11.22 4.82 21.96
CA ASP A 422 -12.40 5.53 22.50
C ASP A 422 -12.71 6.81 21.69
N GLY A 423 -11.89 7.16 20.74
CA GLY A 423 -12.04 8.30 19.87
C GLY A 423 -10.73 8.95 19.48
N GLY A 424 -10.81 9.96 18.66
CA GLY A 424 -9.68 10.76 18.26
C GLY A 424 -10.13 12.11 17.72
N THR A 425 -9.25 13.06 17.70
CA THR A 425 -9.50 14.38 17.13
C THR A 425 -8.30 14.86 16.34
N ILE A 426 -8.58 15.68 15.33
CA ILE A 426 -7.56 16.42 14.59
C ILE A 426 -7.28 17.69 15.36
N LEU A 427 -6.04 17.90 15.74
CA LEU A 427 -5.59 19.14 16.38
C LEU A 427 -4.71 19.92 15.42
N SER A 428 -4.86 21.24 15.43
CA SER A 428 -3.80 22.10 14.95
C SER A 428 -2.79 22.27 16.09
N ASN A 429 -1.52 21.95 15.86
CA ASN A 429 -0.44 22.14 16.84
C ASN A 429 -0.38 23.57 17.36
N TRP A 430 -1.05 24.49 16.68
CA TRP A 430 -1.05 25.91 17.00
C TRP A 430 -2.33 26.39 17.70
N GLN A 431 -3.33 25.53 17.86
CA GLN A 431 -4.66 26.00 18.30
C GLN A 431 -5.17 25.39 19.59
N GLU A 432 -4.75 24.16 19.97
CA GLU A 432 -5.48 23.42 20.99
C GLU A 432 -4.57 22.59 21.89
N ASP A 433 -4.86 22.62 23.19
CA ASP A 433 -4.26 21.74 24.16
C ASP A 433 -5.04 20.42 24.19
N PRO A 434 -4.41 19.27 23.84
CA PRO A 434 -5.09 17.97 23.86
C PRO A 434 -5.66 17.59 25.23
N ILE A 435 -5.19 18.20 26.30
CA ILE A 435 -5.68 17.96 27.67
C ILE A 435 -7.11 18.51 27.87
N LYS A 436 -7.51 19.55 27.11
CA LYS A 436 -8.85 20.15 27.22
C LYS A 436 -10.00 19.27 26.73
N TYR A 437 -9.71 18.18 26.01
CA TYR A 437 -10.72 17.27 25.45
C TYR A 437 -10.78 15.93 26.17
N LYS A 438 -10.20 15.85 27.36
CA LYS A 438 -10.23 14.63 28.20
C LYS A 438 -11.46 14.51 29.11
N ASP A 439 -12.31 15.52 29.17
CA ASP A 439 -13.49 15.56 30.05
C ASP A 439 -14.80 15.27 29.31
#